data_f967a8a85600a7ac16e3803a6797c7a9
#
_entry.id   f967a8a85600a7ac16e3803a6797c7a9
#
_cell.length_a   1.000
_cell.length_b   1.000
_cell.length_c   1.000
_cell.angle_alpha   90.00
_cell.angle_beta   90.00
_cell.angle_gamma   90.00
#
_symmetry.space_group_name_H-M   'P 1'
#
loop_
_entity.id
_entity.type
_entity.pdbx_description
1 polymer ?
#
loop_
_entity_poly.entity_id
_entity_poly.type
_entity_poly.pdbx_seq_one_letter_code
_entity_poly.pdbx_strand_id
1 'polypeptide(L)'
;LYVTPFTFSTLTKQNCLVDTFEEPVSYSVEHVALAKQADLVLVAPATANVIGKLANGLADDMLTTTILACTCPILIAPAMNHNMLHNPMVEENIQKLSRFYTIIPPEHGMLANGDDGDGRMPSEEVLLDYVLQELAFPKDLAGQTVLVTAGATQEPMDPVRYITNHSTGKMGYAIAQNAARRGASVTLISGKTTLPVPRFVQQFVPIVTAEELHQAVVQHAAQCDLVIMSAAVADYQPTVVQTEKIKKHDTVSTLFLERTTDILAE
;
A
#
# COMPACT_ATOMS: atom_id res chain seq x y z
N LEU A 1 -0.17 27.11 18.62
CA LEU A 1 0.65 26.27 17.73
C LEU A 1 1.41 25.26 18.58
N TYR A 2 1.20 23.95 18.33
CA TYR A 2 1.93 22.88 19.04
C TYR A 2 3.37 22.76 18.54
N VAL A 3 3.60 23.05 17.25
CA VAL A 3 4.92 23.13 16.61
C VAL A 3 5.01 24.44 15.87
N THR A 4 6.12 25.16 16.04
CA THR A 4 6.31 26.49 15.43
C THR A 4 7.10 26.39 14.11
N PRO A 5 6.98 27.37 13.20
CA PRO A 5 7.81 27.45 12.00
C PRO A 5 9.32 27.40 12.32
N PHE A 6 9.74 27.95 13.46
CA PHE A 6 11.12 27.90 13.93
C PHE A 6 11.64 26.48 14.13
N THR A 7 10.78 25.56 14.62
CA THR A 7 11.15 24.14 14.78
C THR A 7 11.48 23.52 13.43
N PHE A 8 10.64 23.74 12.41
CA PHE A 8 10.90 23.24 11.07
C PHE A 8 12.15 23.84 10.45
N SER A 9 12.33 25.16 10.57
CA SER A 9 13.53 25.84 10.05
C SER A 9 14.81 25.31 10.69
N THR A 10 14.77 25.04 12.00
CA THR A 10 15.94 24.53 12.75
C THR A 10 16.29 23.09 12.32
N LEU A 11 15.28 22.23 12.15
CA LEU A 11 15.49 20.83 11.78
C LEU A 11 15.90 20.66 10.32
N THR A 12 15.28 21.39 9.42
CA THR A 12 15.54 21.29 7.98
C THR A 12 16.71 22.16 7.51
N LYS A 13 17.11 23.15 8.33
CA LYS A 13 18.07 24.21 7.95
C LYS A 13 17.61 25.01 6.73
N GLN A 14 16.30 25.08 6.51
CA GLN A 14 15.65 25.82 5.44
C GLN A 14 14.63 26.79 6.04
N ASN A 15 14.34 27.90 5.37
CA ASN A 15 13.29 28.79 5.79
C ASN A 15 11.91 28.11 5.73
N CYS A 16 11.15 28.22 6.83
CA CYS A 16 9.77 27.80 6.86
C CYS A 16 8.90 28.99 6.46
N LEU A 17 8.40 28.97 5.23
CA LEU A 17 7.54 30.02 4.70
C LEU A 17 6.13 29.86 5.22
N VAL A 18 5.55 30.92 5.76
CA VAL A 18 4.22 30.91 6.40
C VAL A 18 3.25 31.85 5.69
N ASP A 19 3.69 33.02 5.33
CA ASP A 19 2.86 34.04 4.70
C ASP A 19 3.32 34.30 3.25
N THR A 20 2.36 34.52 2.37
CA THR A 20 2.61 34.80 0.94
C THR A 20 3.26 36.19 0.76
N PHE A 21 3.09 37.10 1.73
CA PHE A 21 3.51 38.48 1.68
C PHE A 21 4.53 38.88 2.78
N GLU A 22 5.18 37.89 3.43
CA GLU A 22 6.37 38.17 4.24
C GLU A 22 7.46 38.79 3.37
N GLU A 23 8.31 39.67 3.97
CA GLU A 23 9.42 40.28 3.23
C GLU A 23 10.28 39.19 2.57
N PRO A 24 10.41 39.22 1.24
CA PRO A 24 11.09 38.14 0.52
C PRO A 24 12.58 38.11 0.90
N VAL A 25 13.07 36.94 1.26
CA VAL A 25 14.51 36.68 1.45
C VAL A 25 15.25 36.77 0.11
N SER A 26 14.52 36.67 -1.02
CA SER A 26 15.02 36.83 -2.38
C SER A 26 14.02 37.62 -3.24
N TYR A 27 14.50 38.33 -4.26
CA TYR A 27 13.66 39.09 -5.22
C TYR A 27 12.84 38.18 -6.16
N SER A 28 12.50 36.93 -5.75
CA SER A 28 11.69 35.99 -6.51
C SER A 28 10.30 35.86 -5.89
N VAL A 29 9.32 35.50 -6.72
CA VAL A 29 7.99 35.13 -6.26
C VAL A 29 8.08 33.75 -5.59
N GLU A 30 8.10 33.71 -4.27
CA GLU A 30 8.51 32.55 -3.48
C GLU A 30 7.69 31.28 -3.76
N HIS A 31 6.36 31.39 -3.82
CA HIS A 31 5.50 30.24 -4.14
C HIS A 31 5.78 29.65 -5.52
N VAL A 32 6.17 30.48 -6.52
CA VAL A 32 6.55 30.00 -7.85
C VAL A 32 7.94 29.37 -7.83
N ALA A 33 8.86 29.93 -7.03
CA ALA A 33 10.20 29.37 -6.86
C ALA A 33 10.15 27.99 -6.21
N LEU A 34 9.38 27.84 -5.13
CA LEU A 34 9.15 26.57 -4.46
C LEU A 34 8.50 25.54 -5.41
N ALA A 35 7.45 25.94 -6.13
CA ALA A 35 6.77 25.05 -7.06
C ALA A 35 7.69 24.52 -8.17
N LYS A 36 8.66 25.34 -8.62
CA LYS A 36 9.66 24.94 -9.63
C LYS A 36 10.78 24.06 -9.08
N GLN A 37 11.12 24.19 -7.79
CA GLN A 37 12.18 23.42 -7.14
C GLN A 37 11.69 22.09 -6.62
N ALA A 38 10.38 21.95 -6.37
CA ALA A 38 9.84 20.75 -5.78
C ALA A 38 9.85 19.58 -6.76
N ASP A 39 10.46 18.47 -6.36
CA ASP A 39 10.34 17.17 -7.03
C ASP A 39 9.06 16.45 -6.60
N LEU A 40 8.53 16.77 -5.41
CA LEU A 40 7.29 16.26 -4.84
C LEU A 40 6.80 17.22 -3.74
N VAL A 41 5.48 17.31 -3.58
CA VAL A 41 4.85 17.99 -2.45
C VAL A 41 4.07 17.00 -1.58
N LEU A 42 4.33 17.01 -0.27
CA LEU A 42 3.57 16.25 0.72
C LEU A 42 2.80 17.21 1.63
N VAL A 43 1.48 17.13 1.60
CA VAL A 43 0.58 17.87 2.52
C VAL A 43 0.21 16.96 3.69
N ALA A 44 0.90 17.12 4.82
CA ALA A 44 0.72 16.27 6.00
C ALA A 44 0.86 17.08 7.30
N PRO A 45 -0.19 17.27 8.08
CA PRO A 45 -1.58 16.83 7.85
C PRO A 45 -2.34 17.74 6.87
N ALA A 46 -3.26 17.15 6.09
CA ALA A 46 -4.25 17.88 5.31
C ALA A 46 -5.57 17.97 6.08
N THR A 47 -5.91 19.14 6.59
CA THR A 47 -7.18 19.37 7.29
C THR A 47 -8.35 19.49 6.29
N ALA A 48 -9.59 19.36 6.77
CA ALA A 48 -10.78 19.57 5.95
C ALA A 48 -10.79 20.93 5.24
N ASN A 49 -10.26 21.97 5.90
CA ASN A 49 -10.13 23.32 5.31
C ASN A 49 -9.18 23.30 4.11
N VAL A 50 -7.98 22.73 4.26
CA VAL A 50 -7.01 22.63 3.17
C VAL A 50 -7.58 21.80 2.01
N ILE A 51 -8.20 20.65 2.30
CA ILE A 51 -8.84 19.79 1.30
C ILE A 51 -9.94 20.56 0.55
N GLY A 52 -10.80 21.30 1.27
CA GLY A 52 -11.85 22.12 0.66
C GLY A 52 -11.30 23.22 -0.24
N LYS A 53 -10.24 23.91 0.18
CA LYS A 53 -9.56 24.94 -0.62
C LYS A 53 -8.98 24.36 -1.90
N LEU A 54 -8.18 23.30 -1.78
CA LEU A 54 -7.55 22.65 -2.93
C LEU A 54 -8.57 22.10 -3.93
N ALA A 55 -9.66 21.47 -3.44
CA ALA A 55 -10.71 20.92 -4.29
C ALA A 55 -11.45 22.01 -5.10
N ASN A 56 -11.45 23.25 -4.63
CA ASN A 56 -12.13 24.36 -5.28
C ASN A 56 -11.16 25.40 -5.89
N GLY A 57 -9.85 25.12 -5.91
CA GLY A 57 -8.85 26.00 -6.52
C GLY A 57 -8.67 27.33 -5.78
N LEU A 58 -8.93 27.36 -4.46
CA LEU A 58 -8.70 28.54 -3.63
C LEU A 58 -7.22 28.65 -3.27
N ALA A 59 -6.65 29.82 -3.49
CA ALA A 59 -5.24 30.14 -3.28
C ALA A 59 -5.10 31.42 -2.46
N ASP A 60 -5.52 31.37 -1.21
CA ASP A 60 -5.56 32.50 -0.28
C ASP A 60 -4.48 32.43 0.82
N ASP A 61 -3.59 31.43 0.73
CA ASP A 61 -2.46 31.23 1.61
C ASP A 61 -1.24 30.66 0.85
N MET A 62 -0.08 30.68 1.49
CA MET A 62 1.19 30.25 0.90
C MET A 62 1.15 28.79 0.41
N LEU A 63 0.55 27.88 1.20
CA LEU A 63 0.44 26.46 0.86
C LEU A 63 -0.40 26.26 -0.40
N THR A 64 -1.62 26.78 -0.40
CA THR A 64 -2.58 26.56 -1.49
C THR A 64 -2.15 27.26 -2.78
N THR A 65 -1.52 28.42 -2.68
CA THR A 65 -0.93 29.14 -3.83
C THR A 65 0.24 28.34 -4.43
N THR A 66 1.12 27.81 -3.59
CA THR A 66 2.25 26.98 -4.05
C THR A 66 1.77 25.72 -4.75
N ILE A 67 0.79 25.01 -4.16
CA ILE A 67 0.25 23.77 -4.75
C ILE A 67 -0.36 24.00 -6.13
N LEU A 68 -1.10 25.10 -6.33
CA LEU A 68 -1.66 25.44 -7.64
C LEU A 68 -0.60 25.73 -8.71
N ALA A 69 0.60 26.17 -8.30
CA ALA A 69 1.73 26.42 -9.20
C ALA A 69 2.60 25.18 -9.46
N CYS A 70 2.44 24.10 -8.67
CA CYS A 70 3.26 22.89 -8.80
C CYS A 70 2.88 22.06 -10.03
N THR A 71 3.92 21.49 -10.66
CA THR A 71 3.78 20.49 -11.74
C THR A 71 4.31 19.11 -11.34
N CYS A 72 4.94 18.99 -10.17
CA CYS A 72 5.40 17.73 -9.61
C CYS A 72 4.27 16.94 -8.94
N PRO A 73 4.48 15.65 -8.61
CA PRO A 73 3.52 14.86 -7.86
C PRO A 73 3.15 15.50 -6.52
N ILE A 74 1.88 15.42 -6.17
CA ILE A 74 1.35 15.96 -4.91
C ILE A 74 0.68 14.83 -4.13
N LEU A 75 1.14 14.62 -2.90
CA LEU A 75 0.61 13.66 -1.94
C LEU A 75 -0.18 14.41 -0.87
N ILE A 76 -1.40 13.97 -0.59
CA ILE A 76 -2.26 14.59 0.42
C ILE A 76 -2.59 13.55 1.48
N ALA A 77 -2.23 13.83 2.73
CA ALA A 77 -2.50 12.98 3.89
C ALA A 77 -3.61 13.63 4.76
N PRO A 78 -4.90 13.27 4.55
CA PRO A 78 -5.99 13.78 5.36
C PRO A 78 -5.81 13.43 6.84
N ALA A 79 -6.06 14.42 7.73
CA ALA A 79 -6.09 14.18 9.17
C ALA A 79 -7.09 15.13 9.82
N MET A 80 -8.12 14.54 10.45
CA MET A 80 -9.20 15.30 11.09
C MET A 80 -10.04 14.40 12.00
N ASN A 81 -10.99 14.96 12.70
CA ASN A 81 -11.98 14.21 13.47
C ASN A 81 -12.75 13.23 12.55
N HIS A 82 -13.13 12.06 13.09
CA HIS A 82 -13.85 11.00 12.37
C HIS A 82 -15.12 11.51 11.67
N ASN A 83 -15.96 12.28 12.38
CA ASN A 83 -17.19 12.82 11.77
C ASN A 83 -16.92 13.85 10.67
N MET A 84 -15.80 14.57 10.75
CA MET A 84 -15.40 15.48 9.68
C MET A 84 -14.92 14.71 8.46
N LEU A 85 -14.16 13.64 8.65
CA LEU A 85 -13.67 12.80 7.55
C LEU A 85 -14.83 12.18 6.75
N HIS A 86 -15.85 11.68 7.47
CA HIS A 86 -17.04 11.06 6.87
C HIS A 86 -18.18 12.04 6.56
N ASN A 87 -17.91 13.35 6.66
CA ASN A 87 -18.87 14.33 6.20
C ASN A 87 -18.96 14.28 4.66
N PRO A 88 -20.17 14.17 4.07
CA PRO A 88 -20.33 14.05 2.62
C PRO A 88 -19.61 15.12 1.81
N MET A 89 -19.52 16.36 2.31
CA MET A 89 -18.81 17.45 1.65
C MET A 89 -17.31 17.22 1.62
N VAL A 90 -16.75 16.62 2.67
CA VAL A 90 -15.31 16.31 2.75
C VAL A 90 -14.99 15.10 1.89
N GLU A 91 -15.82 14.07 1.92
CA GLU A 91 -15.66 12.88 1.07
C GLU A 91 -15.72 13.25 -0.42
N GLU A 92 -16.66 14.11 -0.84
CA GLU A 92 -16.74 14.61 -2.21
C GLU A 92 -15.47 15.39 -2.61
N ASN A 93 -14.98 16.26 -1.73
CA ASN A 93 -13.74 16.99 -1.98
C ASN A 93 -12.53 16.07 -2.10
N ILE A 94 -12.40 15.06 -1.24
CA ILE A 94 -11.34 14.06 -1.31
C ILE A 94 -11.44 13.27 -2.63
N GLN A 95 -12.63 12.84 -3.00
CA GLN A 95 -12.87 12.13 -4.27
C GLN A 95 -12.56 13.02 -5.49
N LYS A 96 -12.85 14.31 -5.43
CA LYS A 96 -12.47 15.26 -6.48
C LYS A 96 -10.96 15.40 -6.61
N LEU A 97 -10.25 15.52 -5.48
CA LEU A 97 -8.79 15.64 -5.45
C LEU A 97 -8.08 14.36 -5.89
N SER A 98 -8.64 13.18 -5.60
CA SER A 98 -8.04 11.88 -5.98
C SER A 98 -7.91 11.67 -7.51
N ARG A 99 -8.58 12.50 -8.31
CA ARG A 99 -8.43 12.50 -9.79
C ARG A 99 -7.13 13.16 -10.25
N PHE A 100 -6.50 13.96 -9.41
CA PHE A 100 -5.35 14.78 -9.76
C PHE A 100 -4.15 14.53 -8.85
N TYR A 101 -4.39 14.10 -7.61
CA TYR A 101 -3.40 13.96 -6.55
C TYR A 101 -3.50 12.59 -5.88
N THR A 102 -2.41 12.10 -5.35
CA THR A 102 -2.41 10.86 -4.57
C THR A 102 -2.90 11.14 -3.15
N ILE A 103 -4.00 10.53 -2.76
CA ILE A 103 -4.53 10.62 -1.39
C ILE A 103 -3.94 9.46 -0.58
N ILE A 104 -3.24 9.80 0.49
CA ILE A 104 -2.73 8.81 1.46
C ILE A 104 -3.85 8.54 2.46
N PRO A 105 -4.38 7.30 2.53
CA PRO A 105 -5.50 7.01 3.43
C PRO A 105 -5.14 7.32 4.89
N PRO A 106 -6.02 7.98 5.66
CA PRO A 106 -5.83 8.15 7.09
C PRO A 106 -5.84 6.80 7.82
N GLU A 107 -5.16 6.73 8.96
CA GLU A 107 -5.16 5.55 9.80
C GLU A 107 -6.31 5.58 10.81
N HIS A 108 -6.71 4.37 11.26
CA HIS A 108 -7.61 4.19 12.40
C HIS A 108 -6.80 4.27 13.69
N GLY A 109 -7.37 4.88 14.73
CA GLY A 109 -6.76 4.93 16.05
C GLY A 109 -7.22 6.11 16.90
N MET A 110 -6.53 6.32 18.02
CA MET A 110 -6.85 7.41 18.93
C MET A 110 -6.62 8.77 18.28
N LEU A 111 -7.63 9.60 18.25
CA LEU A 111 -7.64 10.96 17.72
C LEU A 111 -7.28 11.97 18.82
N ALA A 112 -6.97 13.22 18.41
CA ALA A 112 -6.56 14.27 19.34
C ALA A 112 -7.60 14.65 20.39
N ASN A 113 -8.88 14.37 20.16
CA ASN A 113 -9.98 14.56 21.11
C ASN A 113 -10.19 13.37 22.07
N GLY A 114 -9.39 12.29 21.95
CA GLY A 114 -9.47 11.09 22.76
C GLY A 114 -10.44 10.02 22.25
N ASP A 115 -11.14 10.27 21.14
CA ASP A 115 -11.99 9.27 20.49
C ASP A 115 -11.13 8.27 19.70
N ASP A 116 -11.61 7.04 19.57
CA ASP A 116 -11.05 6.04 18.66
C ASP A 116 -11.84 6.06 17.35
N GLY A 117 -11.13 6.18 16.22
CA GLY A 117 -11.79 6.30 14.92
C GLY A 117 -10.83 6.56 13.77
N ASP A 118 -11.41 6.66 12.57
CA ASP A 118 -10.68 7.03 11.35
C ASP A 118 -10.39 8.54 11.34
N GLY A 119 -9.24 8.90 10.78
CA GLY A 119 -8.87 10.32 10.62
C GLY A 119 -7.56 10.70 11.28
N ARG A 120 -6.84 9.73 11.84
CA ARG A 120 -5.47 9.92 12.31
C ARG A 120 -4.54 10.09 11.12
N MET A 121 -3.58 11.04 11.22
CA MET A 121 -2.52 11.16 10.24
C MET A 121 -1.74 9.83 10.15
N PRO A 122 -1.47 9.33 8.93
CA PRO A 122 -0.63 8.14 8.75
C PRO A 122 0.71 8.27 9.45
N SER A 123 1.27 7.13 9.88
CA SER A 123 2.59 7.09 10.50
C SER A 123 3.68 7.61 9.54
N GLU A 124 4.79 8.05 10.09
CA GLU A 124 5.93 8.56 9.31
C GLU A 124 6.44 7.50 8.32
N GLU A 125 6.40 6.24 8.70
CA GLU A 125 6.78 5.10 7.83
C GLU A 125 5.86 5.01 6.61
N VAL A 126 4.56 5.17 6.82
CA VAL A 126 3.57 5.17 5.74
C VAL A 126 3.79 6.36 4.80
N LEU A 127 3.95 7.56 5.36
CA LEU A 127 4.21 8.76 4.58
C LEU A 127 5.48 8.62 3.75
N LEU A 128 6.55 8.09 4.36
CA LEU A 128 7.82 7.84 3.68
C LEU A 128 7.67 6.82 2.55
N ASP A 129 6.91 5.74 2.75
CA ASP A 129 6.64 4.75 1.71
C ASP A 129 6.00 5.39 0.47
N TYR A 130 5.03 6.29 0.65
CA TYR A 130 4.39 7.01 -0.45
C TYR A 130 5.35 7.97 -1.15
N VAL A 131 6.19 8.70 -0.40
CA VAL A 131 7.21 9.58 -0.97
C VAL A 131 8.22 8.77 -1.79
N LEU A 132 8.72 7.65 -1.24
CA LEU A 132 9.64 6.76 -1.94
C LEU A 132 8.99 6.09 -3.17
N GLN A 133 7.70 5.77 -3.08
CA GLN A 133 6.94 5.26 -4.22
C GLN A 133 7.03 6.21 -5.41
N GLU A 134 6.94 7.52 -5.19
CA GLU A 134 7.01 8.52 -6.26
C GLU A 134 8.44 8.82 -6.73
N LEU A 135 9.40 8.95 -5.81
CA LEU A 135 10.72 9.49 -6.11
C LEU A 135 11.81 8.43 -6.33
N ALA A 136 11.75 7.29 -5.62
CA ALA A 136 12.88 6.38 -5.55
C ALA A 136 12.93 5.34 -6.67
N PHE A 137 11.83 5.12 -7.39
CA PHE A 137 11.73 4.05 -8.37
C PHE A 137 11.32 4.58 -9.74
N PRO A 138 12.03 4.19 -10.82
CA PRO A 138 11.56 4.45 -12.17
C PRO A 138 10.23 3.75 -12.38
N LYS A 139 9.30 4.38 -13.10
CA LYS A 139 7.99 3.79 -13.43
C LYS A 139 8.05 3.00 -14.74
N ASP A 140 9.10 2.21 -14.90
CA ASP A 140 9.39 1.44 -16.13
C ASP A 140 8.48 0.22 -16.32
N LEU A 141 7.69 -0.15 -15.32
CA LEU A 141 6.62 -1.15 -15.42
C LEU A 141 5.22 -0.54 -15.44
N ALA A 142 5.12 0.79 -15.67
CA ALA A 142 3.82 1.44 -15.77
C ALA A 142 3.00 0.86 -16.93
N GLY A 143 1.73 0.53 -16.65
CA GLY A 143 0.82 -0.10 -17.61
C GLY A 143 0.99 -1.61 -17.77
N GLN A 144 1.97 -2.23 -17.10
CA GLN A 144 2.12 -3.69 -17.05
C GLN A 144 1.29 -4.30 -15.93
N THR A 145 0.70 -5.47 -16.19
CA THR A 145 -0.01 -6.30 -15.22
C THR A 145 0.87 -7.48 -14.83
N VAL A 146 1.14 -7.63 -13.54
CA VAL A 146 2.07 -8.65 -13.02
C VAL A 146 1.37 -9.52 -11.99
N LEU A 147 1.38 -10.83 -12.21
CA LEU A 147 0.94 -11.83 -11.27
C LEU A 147 2.15 -12.39 -10.53
N VAL A 148 2.12 -12.38 -9.20
CA VAL A 148 3.17 -12.97 -8.36
C VAL A 148 2.56 -13.98 -7.42
N THR A 149 3.15 -15.18 -7.32
CA THR A 149 2.77 -16.16 -6.29
C THR A 149 3.79 -16.17 -5.17
N ALA A 150 3.35 -16.40 -3.93
CA ALA A 150 4.24 -16.37 -2.75
C ALA A 150 3.78 -17.32 -1.65
N GLY A 151 4.66 -17.55 -0.67
CA GLY A 151 4.38 -18.42 0.48
C GLY A 151 4.44 -19.89 0.15
N ALA A 152 4.00 -20.74 1.08
CA ALA A 152 3.87 -22.16 0.88
C ALA A 152 2.39 -22.56 0.82
N THR A 153 2.08 -23.56 0.03
CA THR A 153 0.79 -24.24 0.13
C THR A 153 0.76 -25.16 1.35
N GLN A 154 -0.42 -25.46 1.84
CA GLN A 154 -0.67 -26.33 2.98
C GLN A 154 -1.69 -27.37 2.57
N GLU A 155 -1.25 -28.62 2.44
CA GLU A 155 -2.11 -29.72 2.00
C GLU A 155 -2.70 -30.42 3.25
N PRO A 156 -4.00 -30.30 3.51
CA PRO A 156 -4.60 -30.78 4.74
C PRO A 156 -4.57 -32.31 4.81
N MET A 157 -4.21 -32.83 5.98
CA MET A 157 -4.35 -34.26 6.32
C MET A 157 -5.63 -34.51 7.12
N ASP A 158 -5.94 -33.58 8.02
CA ASP A 158 -7.13 -33.54 8.88
C ASP A 158 -7.40 -32.08 9.29
N PRO A 159 -8.44 -31.77 10.06
CA PRO A 159 -8.73 -30.37 10.49
C PRO A 159 -7.63 -29.66 11.27
N VAL A 160 -6.60 -30.38 11.71
CA VAL A 160 -5.55 -29.85 12.61
C VAL A 160 -4.16 -29.88 11.94
N ARG A 161 -3.89 -30.85 11.07
CA ARG A 161 -2.56 -31.11 10.51
C ARG A 161 -2.55 -31.01 8.99
N TYR A 162 -1.43 -30.53 8.46
CA TYR A 162 -1.19 -30.37 7.03
C TYR A 162 0.28 -30.65 6.70
N ILE A 163 0.54 -30.95 5.44
CA ILE A 163 1.87 -31.00 4.84
C ILE A 163 2.15 -29.64 4.21
N THR A 164 3.37 -29.14 4.37
CA THR A 164 3.77 -27.86 3.78
C THR A 164 5.27 -27.82 3.53
N ASN A 165 5.72 -26.86 2.74
CA ASN A 165 7.11 -26.54 2.50
C ASN A 165 7.63 -25.48 3.47
N HIS A 166 8.93 -25.48 3.75
CA HIS A 166 9.59 -24.42 4.49
C HIS A 166 9.74 -23.16 3.61
N SER A 167 8.71 -22.33 3.57
CA SER A 167 8.77 -21.04 2.88
C SER A 167 8.23 -19.93 3.77
N THR A 168 8.91 -18.80 3.75
CA THR A 168 8.48 -17.58 4.47
C THR A 168 7.69 -16.62 3.59
N GLY A 169 7.66 -16.83 2.28
CA GLY A 169 7.06 -15.93 1.30
C GLY A 169 7.85 -14.64 1.01
N LYS A 170 8.97 -14.40 1.71
CA LYS A 170 9.73 -13.13 1.61
C LYS A 170 10.12 -12.75 0.18
N MET A 171 10.54 -13.72 -0.63
CA MET A 171 10.97 -13.45 -2.01
C MET A 171 9.80 -12.96 -2.88
N GLY A 172 8.67 -13.69 -2.89
CA GLY A 172 7.50 -13.30 -3.66
C GLY A 172 6.92 -11.94 -3.20
N TYR A 173 6.87 -11.70 -1.89
CA TYR A 173 6.44 -10.41 -1.35
C TYR A 173 7.37 -9.27 -1.77
N ALA A 174 8.69 -9.47 -1.75
CA ALA A 174 9.65 -8.47 -2.20
C ALA A 174 9.55 -8.20 -3.72
N ILE A 175 9.33 -9.24 -4.52
CA ILE A 175 9.09 -9.12 -5.97
C ILE A 175 7.81 -8.32 -6.23
N ALA A 176 6.70 -8.67 -5.57
CA ALA A 176 5.43 -7.98 -5.71
C ALA A 176 5.54 -6.50 -5.32
N GLN A 177 6.19 -6.22 -4.19
CA GLN A 177 6.44 -4.85 -3.73
C GLN A 177 7.30 -4.05 -4.72
N ASN A 178 8.38 -4.65 -5.23
CA ASN A 178 9.25 -3.98 -6.19
C ASN A 178 8.53 -3.69 -7.51
N ALA A 179 7.78 -4.67 -8.05
CA ALA A 179 7.00 -4.47 -9.26
C ALA A 179 5.96 -3.35 -9.09
N ALA A 180 5.23 -3.33 -7.97
CA ALA A 180 4.27 -2.29 -7.65
C ALA A 180 4.93 -0.91 -7.52
N ARG A 181 6.10 -0.81 -6.86
CA ARG A 181 6.87 0.45 -6.76
C ARG A 181 7.36 0.96 -8.11
N ARG A 182 7.60 0.07 -9.06
CA ARG A 182 7.96 0.41 -10.45
C ARG A 182 6.74 0.70 -11.34
N GLY A 183 5.55 0.77 -10.78
CA GLY A 183 4.33 1.19 -11.45
C GLY A 183 3.49 0.08 -12.07
N ALA A 184 3.82 -1.20 -11.84
CA ALA A 184 3.00 -2.30 -12.30
C ALA A 184 1.70 -2.42 -11.51
N SER A 185 0.64 -2.89 -12.17
CA SER A 185 -0.58 -3.38 -11.54
C SER A 185 -0.34 -4.81 -11.06
N VAL A 186 -0.15 -5.01 -9.76
CA VAL A 186 0.28 -6.30 -9.20
C VAL A 186 -0.87 -7.04 -8.53
N THR A 187 -1.07 -8.30 -8.94
CA THR A 187 -1.87 -9.30 -8.21
C THR A 187 -0.93 -10.23 -7.47
N LEU A 188 -1.03 -10.28 -6.14
CA LEU A 188 -0.26 -11.18 -5.28
C LEU A 188 -1.16 -12.32 -4.79
N ILE A 189 -0.90 -13.55 -5.26
CA ILE A 189 -1.53 -14.76 -4.76
C ILE A 189 -0.61 -15.38 -3.71
N SER A 190 -1.06 -15.58 -2.48
CA SER A 190 -0.17 -16.03 -1.42
C SER A 190 -0.78 -17.08 -0.51
N GLY A 191 0.00 -18.14 -0.28
CA GLY A 191 -0.18 -19.01 0.86
C GLY A 191 0.03 -18.23 2.17
N LYS A 192 -0.33 -18.86 3.29
CA LYS A 192 -0.25 -18.24 4.62
C LYS A 192 1.17 -17.83 4.98
N THR A 193 1.36 -16.56 5.30
CA THR A 193 2.64 -15.99 5.79
C THR A 193 2.37 -15.12 7.02
N THR A 194 3.44 -14.70 7.71
CA THR A 194 3.40 -13.68 8.78
C THR A 194 3.71 -12.28 8.25
N LEU A 195 3.97 -12.15 6.95
CA LEU A 195 4.30 -10.88 6.33
C LEU A 195 3.04 -10.04 6.12
N PRO A 196 3.09 -8.73 6.36
CA PRO A 196 2.01 -7.84 5.95
C PRO A 196 1.93 -7.79 4.42
N VAL A 197 0.72 -7.65 3.90
CA VAL A 197 0.52 -7.46 2.45
C VAL A 197 1.23 -6.18 2.02
N PRO A 198 2.03 -6.20 0.94
CA PRO A 198 2.74 -5.01 0.47
C PRO A 198 1.77 -3.91 0.05
N ARG A 199 2.07 -2.68 0.45
CA ARG A 199 1.15 -1.54 0.41
C ARG A 199 0.59 -1.17 -0.97
N PHE A 200 1.38 -1.29 -2.02
CA PHE A 200 0.99 -0.85 -3.37
C PHE A 200 0.57 -2.00 -4.28
N VAL A 201 0.37 -3.19 -3.73
CA VAL A 201 -0.22 -4.32 -4.46
C VAL A 201 -1.69 -4.03 -4.68
N GLN A 202 -2.14 -4.12 -5.95
CA GLN A 202 -3.51 -3.79 -6.31
C GLN A 202 -4.52 -4.84 -5.83
N GLN A 203 -4.14 -6.12 -5.92
CA GLN A 203 -5.00 -7.21 -5.50
C GLN A 203 -4.20 -8.24 -4.71
N PHE A 204 -4.76 -8.67 -3.58
CA PHE A 204 -4.24 -9.77 -2.77
C PHE A 204 -5.24 -10.92 -2.76
N VAL A 205 -4.77 -12.12 -3.13
CA VAL A 205 -5.57 -13.33 -3.19
C VAL A 205 -4.97 -14.35 -2.22
N PRO A 206 -5.56 -14.54 -1.04
CA PRO A 206 -5.10 -15.56 -0.11
C PRO A 206 -5.52 -16.96 -0.60
N ILE A 207 -4.62 -17.92 -0.46
CA ILE A 207 -4.87 -19.33 -0.75
C ILE A 207 -4.31 -20.23 0.36
N VAL A 208 -4.75 -21.48 0.37
CA VAL A 208 -4.26 -22.48 1.31
C VAL A 208 -3.60 -23.63 0.57
N THR A 209 -4.27 -24.26 -0.39
CA THR A 209 -3.81 -25.48 -1.06
C THR A 209 -3.20 -25.22 -2.43
N ALA A 210 -2.50 -26.23 -2.97
CA ALA A 210 -1.99 -26.19 -4.34
C ALA A 210 -3.12 -26.08 -5.38
N GLU A 211 -4.26 -26.71 -5.13
CA GLU A 211 -5.43 -26.62 -5.99
C GLU A 211 -6.03 -25.20 -5.99
N GLU A 212 -6.14 -24.55 -4.83
CA GLU A 212 -6.58 -23.15 -4.75
C GLU A 212 -5.61 -22.21 -5.46
N LEU A 213 -4.30 -22.45 -5.33
CA LEU A 213 -3.28 -21.71 -6.07
C LEU A 213 -3.44 -21.88 -7.58
N HIS A 214 -3.62 -23.11 -8.05
CA HIS A 214 -3.83 -23.43 -9.45
C HIS A 214 -5.04 -22.67 -10.01
N GLN A 215 -6.19 -22.78 -9.36
CA GLN A 215 -7.42 -22.07 -9.78
C GLN A 215 -7.23 -20.55 -9.82
N ALA A 216 -6.58 -19.99 -8.80
CA ALA A 216 -6.31 -18.55 -8.74
C ALA A 216 -5.34 -18.10 -9.85
N VAL A 217 -4.30 -18.88 -10.14
CA VAL A 217 -3.36 -18.55 -11.22
C VAL A 217 -4.06 -18.61 -12.58
N VAL A 218 -4.79 -19.67 -12.89
CA VAL A 218 -5.52 -19.81 -14.16
C VAL A 218 -6.54 -18.67 -14.34
N GLN A 219 -7.24 -18.30 -13.28
CA GLN A 219 -8.21 -17.21 -13.34
C GLN A 219 -7.58 -15.86 -13.68
N HIS A 220 -6.37 -15.57 -13.19
CA HIS A 220 -5.75 -14.25 -13.31
C HIS A 220 -4.67 -14.18 -14.41
N ALA A 221 -3.99 -15.27 -14.74
CA ALA A 221 -2.85 -15.29 -15.65
C ALA A 221 -3.17 -14.77 -17.06
N ALA A 222 -4.34 -15.11 -17.59
CA ALA A 222 -4.76 -14.69 -18.94
C ALA A 222 -4.86 -13.17 -19.12
N GLN A 223 -4.92 -12.40 -18.02
CA GLN A 223 -5.01 -10.92 -18.03
C GLN A 223 -3.69 -10.26 -17.63
N CYS A 224 -2.62 -11.03 -17.44
CA CYS A 224 -1.33 -10.53 -16.99
C CYS A 224 -0.30 -10.56 -18.11
N ASP A 225 0.53 -9.51 -18.16
CA ASP A 225 1.67 -9.43 -19.08
C ASP A 225 2.85 -10.30 -18.60
N LEU A 226 2.93 -10.50 -17.29
CA LEU A 226 4.00 -11.26 -16.64
C LEU A 226 3.48 -12.08 -15.47
N VAL A 227 3.86 -13.36 -15.42
CA VAL A 227 3.57 -14.27 -14.30
C VAL A 227 4.88 -14.70 -13.66
N ILE A 228 5.01 -14.50 -12.33
CA ILE A 228 6.18 -14.88 -11.55
C ILE A 228 5.79 -15.89 -10.49
N MET A 229 6.14 -17.16 -10.72
CA MET A 229 5.85 -18.26 -9.80
C MET A 229 6.95 -18.36 -8.75
N SER A 230 6.71 -17.84 -7.53
CA SER A 230 7.64 -17.83 -6.41
C SER A 230 7.09 -18.56 -5.18
N ALA A 231 5.89 -19.10 -5.26
CA ALA A 231 5.31 -19.92 -4.19
C ALA A 231 6.04 -21.26 -4.08
N ALA A 232 6.15 -21.78 -2.87
CA ALA A 232 6.63 -23.12 -2.60
C ALA A 232 5.42 -24.08 -2.60
N VAL A 233 5.07 -24.57 -3.78
CA VAL A 233 3.95 -25.47 -4.00
C VAL A 233 4.32 -26.87 -3.54
N ALA A 234 3.42 -27.55 -2.84
CA ALA A 234 3.63 -28.96 -2.49
C ALA A 234 3.47 -29.84 -3.74
N ASP A 235 4.43 -30.74 -4.00
CA ASP A 235 4.39 -31.68 -5.11
C ASP A 235 3.38 -32.81 -4.88
N TYR A 236 3.02 -33.05 -3.63
CA TYR A 236 2.14 -34.11 -3.18
C TYR A 236 1.11 -33.66 -2.19
N GLN A 237 -0.10 -34.19 -2.28
CA GLN A 237 -1.18 -33.98 -1.33
C GLN A 237 -1.68 -35.34 -0.79
N PRO A 238 -2.34 -35.39 0.40
CA PRO A 238 -2.98 -36.62 0.86
C PRO A 238 -4.11 -37.05 -0.08
N THR A 239 -4.14 -38.35 -0.44
CA THR A 239 -5.22 -38.90 -1.26
C THR A 239 -6.60 -38.82 -0.62
N VAL A 240 -6.63 -38.75 0.73
CA VAL A 240 -7.86 -38.63 1.52
C VAL A 240 -7.61 -37.68 2.67
N VAL A 241 -8.40 -36.60 2.74
CA VAL A 241 -8.44 -35.71 3.87
C VAL A 241 -9.43 -36.22 4.89
N GLN A 242 -8.99 -36.48 6.13
CA GLN A 242 -9.85 -36.94 7.21
C GLN A 242 -10.74 -35.79 7.74
N THR A 243 -12.01 -36.08 7.95
CA THR A 243 -12.98 -35.10 8.52
C THR A 243 -12.81 -34.87 10.00
N GLU A 244 -12.17 -35.81 10.70
CA GLU A 244 -11.85 -35.70 12.12
C GLU A 244 -10.34 -35.80 12.36
N LYS A 245 -9.86 -35.22 13.45
CA LYS A 245 -8.46 -35.33 13.87
C LYS A 245 -8.04 -36.81 13.97
N ILE A 246 -7.03 -37.21 13.23
CA ILE A 246 -6.44 -38.54 13.28
C ILE A 246 -5.98 -38.83 14.70
N LYS A 247 -6.57 -39.87 15.33
CA LYS A 247 -6.20 -40.26 16.70
C LYS A 247 -4.85 -40.98 16.70
N LYS A 248 -4.10 -40.83 17.77
CA LYS A 248 -2.84 -41.53 17.97
C LYS A 248 -3.11 -43.02 18.20
N HIS A 249 -2.45 -43.86 17.43
CA HIS A 249 -2.44 -45.30 17.59
C HIS A 249 -1.04 -45.76 18.02
N ASP A 250 -0.95 -46.93 18.66
CA ASP A 250 0.31 -47.45 19.22
C ASP A 250 1.29 -48.01 18.16
N THR A 251 0.90 -47.98 16.89
CA THR A 251 1.66 -48.48 15.76
C THR A 251 1.98 -47.40 14.73
N VAL A 252 2.80 -47.77 13.75
CA VAL A 252 3.16 -46.92 12.60
C VAL A 252 1.90 -46.50 11.84
N SER A 253 1.80 -45.23 11.51
CA SER A 253 0.75 -44.68 10.65
C SER A 253 1.30 -44.44 9.25
N THR A 254 0.56 -44.90 8.22
CA THR A 254 0.92 -44.67 6.82
C THR A 254 0.00 -43.63 6.22
N LEU A 255 0.59 -42.66 5.52
CA LEU A 255 -0.12 -41.62 4.76
C LEU A 255 0.10 -41.90 3.25
N PHE A 256 -0.97 -42.04 2.51
CA PHE A 256 -0.91 -42.15 1.06
C PHE A 256 -0.97 -40.76 0.44
N LEU A 257 -0.08 -40.52 -0.51
CA LEU A 257 0.05 -39.25 -1.21
C LEU A 257 -0.18 -39.43 -2.70
N GLU A 258 -0.76 -38.43 -3.33
CA GLU A 258 -0.88 -38.31 -4.78
C GLU A 258 -0.24 -36.99 -5.25
N ARG A 259 0.10 -36.90 -6.53
CA ARG A 259 0.71 -35.71 -7.11
C ARG A 259 -0.30 -34.57 -7.20
N THR A 260 0.15 -33.37 -6.92
CA THR A 260 -0.58 -32.12 -7.22
C THR A 260 -0.43 -31.77 -8.70
N THR A 261 -1.27 -30.85 -9.19
CA THR A 261 -1.21 -30.32 -10.56
C THR A 261 0.05 -29.48 -10.76
N ASP A 262 0.73 -29.66 -11.90
CA ASP A 262 1.82 -28.79 -12.32
C ASP A 262 1.26 -27.51 -12.96
N ILE A 263 1.21 -26.45 -12.19
CA ILE A 263 0.58 -25.18 -12.57
C ILE A 263 1.30 -24.49 -13.75
N LEU A 264 2.61 -24.72 -13.91
CA LEU A 264 3.38 -24.12 -14.99
C LEU A 264 3.23 -24.88 -16.32
N ALA A 265 2.81 -26.13 -16.27
CA ALA A 265 2.64 -26.96 -17.46
C ALA A 265 1.31 -26.70 -18.19
N GLU A 266 0.36 -26.07 -17.52
CA GLU A 266 -0.94 -25.67 -18.07
C GLU A 266 -0.93 -24.21 -18.55
#